data_422f37c4acece51e7c04208ea8b85149
#
_entry.id   422f37c4acece51e7c04208ea8b85149
#
_cell.length_a   1.000
_cell.length_b   1.000
_cell.length_c   1.000
_cell.angle_alpha   90.00
_cell.angle_beta   90.00
_cell.angle_gamma   90.00
#
_symmetry.space_group_name_H-M   'P 1'
#
loop_
_entity.id
_entity.type
_entity.pdbx_description
1 polymer ?
#
loop_
_entity_poly.entity_id
_entity_poly.type
_entity_poly.pdbx_seq_one_letter_code
_entity_poly.pdbx_strand_id
1 'polypeptide(L)'
;MPSISGSFSGKIKKQFGISPKDQPNHDLTIAEVNGIQKSPDILWDNSEITYWGITDLLDGKGSQTGYFNNVHRDQGRDWGTFEGTVTPTPAGLIVEGKYTFTGGDSKYQGLTGGGTFRILAKSETEVEATWTGSYELAKAQAGKL
;
A
#
# COMPACT_ATOMS: atom_id res chain seq x y z
N MET A 1 14.64 -15.13 -4.71
CA MET A 1 13.95 -14.08 -3.99
C MET A 1 12.86 -14.68 -3.09
N PRO A 2 12.91 -14.41 -1.81
CA PRO A 2 11.85 -14.90 -0.93
C PRO A 2 10.48 -14.36 -1.32
N SER A 3 9.48 -15.22 -1.23
CA SER A 3 8.10 -14.84 -1.43
C SER A 3 7.54 -14.26 -0.14
N ILE A 4 6.69 -13.27 -0.25
CA ILE A 4 5.97 -12.69 0.87
C ILE A 4 4.50 -12.52 0.53
N SER A 5 3.69 -12.56 1.57
CA SER A 5 2.27 -12.26 1.44
C SER A 5 1.77 -11.67 2.76
N GLY A 6 0.66 -11.02 2.69
CA GLY A 6 0.07 -10.47 3.89
C GLY A 6 -1.31 -9.89 3.66
N SER A 7 -1.90 -9.45 4.76
CA SER A 7 -3.18 -8.76 4.73
C SER A 7 -3.22 -7.75 5.87
N PHE A 8 -4.09 -6.77 5.73
CA PHE A 8 -4.36 -5.86 6.82
C PHE A 8 -5.76 -5.28 6.72
N SER A 9 -6.30 -4.91 7.87
CA SER A 9 -7.48 -4.06 7.96
C SER A 9 -6.97 -2.68 8.31
N GLY A 10 -7.32 -1.69 7.52
CA GLY A 10 -6.84 -0.33 7.70
C GLY A 10 -7.96 0.64 8.01
N LYS A 11 -7.59 1.72 8.68
CA LYS A 11 -8.50 2.82 8.95
C LYS A 11 -8.04 4.06 8.19
N ILE A 12 -9.00 4.73 7.57
CA ILE A 12 -8.75 5.99 6.88
C ILE A 12 -8.64 7.09 7.95
N LYS A 13 -7.44 7.63 8.10
CA LYS A 13 -7.14 8.62 9.16
C LYS A 13 -7.38 10.04 8.71
N LYS A 14 -7.12 10.32 7.44
CA LYS A 14 -7.28 11.64 6.84
C LYS A 14 -7.72 11.46 5.41
N GLN A 15 -8.56 12.35 4.94
CA GLN A 15 -9.02 12.32 3.57
C GLN A 15 -9.35 13.72 3.11
N PHE A 16 -8.93 14.06 1.90
CA PHE A 16 -9.21 15.34 1.30
C PHE A 16 -9.57 15.14 -0.16
N GLY A 17 -10.68 15.70 -0.58
CA GLY A 17 -11.17 15.54 -1.94
C GLY A 17 -11.38 16.88 -2.62
N ILE A 18 -11.18 16.89 -3.93
CA ILE A 18 -11.43 18.04 -4.81
C ILE A 18 -12.11 17.49 -6.05
N SER A 19 -13.14 18.20 -6.51
CA SER A 19 -13.79 17.89 -7.79
C SER A 19 -13.32 18.90 -8.81
N PRO A 20 -12.40 18.52 -9.72
CA PRO A 20 -12.00 19.40 -10.82
C PRO A 20 -13.20 19.76 -11.69
N LYS A 21 -13.17 20.95 -12.27
CA LYS A 21 -14.28 21.43 -13.10
C LYS A 21 -14.03 21.24 -14.58
N ASP A 22 -13.18 20.30 -14.93
CA ASP A 22 -12.89 19.98 -16.33
C ASP A 22 -13.99 19.12 -16.95
N GLN A 23 -14.59 18.22 -16.15
CA GLN A 23 -15.70 17.36 -16.59
C GLN A 23 -16.59 17.01 -15.40
N PRO A 24 -17.88 16.63 -15.68
CA PRO A 24 -18.76 16.17 -14.61
C PRO A 24 -18.28 14.88 -13.99
N ASN A 25 -18.55 14.70 -12.69
CA ASN A 25 -18.25 13.46 -11.96
C ASN A 25 -16.76 13.09 -11.94
N HIS A 26 -15.89 14.09 -11.97
CA HIS A 26 -14.47 13.91 -11.83
C HIS A 26 -14.05 14.25 -10.39
N ASP A 27 -13.46 13.28 -9.73
CA ASP A 27 -13.08 13.42 -8.30
C ASP A 27 -11.62 13.06 -8.11
N LEU A 28 -10.93 13.91 -7.37
CA LEU A 28 -9.57 13.65 -6.90
C LEU A 28 -9.59 13.57 -5.39
N THR A 29 -8.94 12.56 -4.83
CA THR A 29 -8.89 12.37 -3.39
C THR A 29 -7.49 11.95 -2.98
N ILE A 30 -7.02 12.46 -1.84
CA ILE A 30 -5.85 11.92 -1.18
C ILE A 30 -6.28 11.42 0.20
N ALA A 31 -5.83 10.21 0.55
CA ALA A 31 -6.21 9.59 1.81
C ALA A 31 -5.00 8.98 2.49
N GLU A 32 -4.96 9.12 3.82
CA GLU A 32 -3.96 8.44 4.65
C GLU A 32 -4.64 7.28 5.37
N VAL A 33 -4.09 6.09 5.22
CA VAL A 33 -4.64 4.86 5.77
C VAL A 33 -3.58 4.18 6.63
N ASN A 34 -3.99 3.68 7.79
CA ASN A 34 -3.10 3.01 8.73
C ASN A 34 -3.67 1.66 9.14
N GLY A 35 -2.81 0.66 9.26
CA GLY A 35 -3.22 -0.67 9.67
C GLY A 35 -2.06 -1.49 10.20
N ILE A 36 -2.38 -2.70 10.67
CA ILE A 36 -1.38 -3.65 11.18
C ILE A 36 -1.38 -4.84 10.24
N GLN A 37 -0.20 -5.20 9.76
CA GLN A 37 -0.01 -6.33 8.85
C GLN A 37 -0.16 -7.67 9.56
N LYS A 38 -0.74 -8.61 8.85
CA LYS A 38 -0.74 -10.04 9.19
C LYS A 38 -0.02 -10.77 8.07
N SER A 39 1.01 -11.53 8.41
CA SER A 39 1.83 -12.18 7.40
C SER A 39 2.43 -13.46 7.95
N PRO A 40 2.58 -14.52 7.12
CA PRO A 40 3.40 -15.66 7.51
C PRO A 40 4.89 -15.33 7.57
N ASP A 41 5.33 -14.23 6.97
CA ASP A 41 6.71 -13.78 7.06
C ASP A 41 6.92 -13.02 8.37
N ILE A 42 7.82 -13.51 9.21
CA ILE A 42 8.05 -12.96 10.54
C ILE A 42 8.49 -11.48 10.51
N LEU A 43 9.15 -11.05 9.44
CA LEU A 43 9.57 -9.65 9.33
C LEU A 43 8.40 -8.71 9.13
N TRP A 44 7.42 -9.12 8.34
CA TRP A 44 6.25 -8.28 8.04
C TRP A 44 5.09 -8.47 9.00
N ASP A 45 5.01 -9.63 9.69
CA ASP A 45 3.92 -9.86 10.63
C ASP A 45 3.95 -8.86 11.78
N ASN A 46 2.81 -8.26 12.06
CA ASN A 46 2.64 -7.20 13.06
C ASN A 46 3.39 -5.90 12.74
N SER A 47 3.86 -5.71 11.52
CA SER A 47 4.37 -4.41 11.12
C SER A 47 3.21 -3.43 10.96
N GLU A 48 3.49 -2.16 11.18
CA GLU A 48 2.49 -1.11 11.02
C GLU A 48 2.64 -0.49 9.64
N ILE A 49 1.60 -0.60 8.83
CA ILE A 49 1.59 0.03 7.51
C ILE A 49 0.83 1.34 7.57
N THR A 50 1.39 2.35 6.90
CA THR A 50 0.68 3.57 6.56
C THR A 50 0.84 3.77 5.06
N TYR A 51 -0.26 4.09 4.38
CA TYR A 51 -0.13 4.45 2.98
C TYR A 51 -0.93 5.70 2.67
N TRP A 52 -0.50 6.39 1.63
CA TRP A 52 -1.11 7.62 1.13
C TRP A 52 -1.51 7.37 -0.31
N GLY A 53 -2.82 7.27 -0.55
CA GLY A 53 -3.36 7.00 -1.87
C GLY A 53 -3.93 8.24 -2.50
N ILE A 54 -3.55 8.47 -3.75
CA ILE A 54 -4.08 9.56 -4.57
C ILE A 54 -4.98 8.93 -5.61
N THR A 55 -6.27 9.22 -5.54
CA THR A 55 -7.28 8.61 -6.36
C THR A 55 -7.84 9.60 -7.36
N ASP A 56 -7.91 9.19 -8.62
CA ASP A 56 -8.44 9.98 -9.71
C ASP A 56 -9.58 9.17 -10.34
N LEU A 57 -10.81 9.62 -10.10
CA LEU A 57 -11.99 8.91 -10.56
C LEU A 57 -12.82 9.77 -11.52
N LEU A 58 -13.24 9.15 -12.61
CA LEU A 58 -14.21 9.71 -13.52
C LEU A 58 -15.40 8.75 -13.57
N ASP A 59 -16.57 9.23 -13.18
CA ASP A 59 -17.77 8.42 -13.05
C ASP A 59 -17.58 7.21 -12.10
N GLY A 60 -16.81 7.42 -11.03
CA GLY A 60 -16.62 6.42 -9.98
C GLY A 60 -15.53 5.40 -10.25
N LYS A 61 -14.84 5.47 -11.37
CA LYS A 61 -13.75 4.53 -11.69
C LYS A 61 -12.53 5.27 -12.23
N GLY A 62 -11.37 4.67 -12.10
CA GLY A 62 -10.12 5.30 -12.53
C GLY A 62 -8.91 4.63 -11.93
N SER A 63 -8.02 5.43 -11.36
CA SER A 63 -6.75 4.94 -10.85
C SER A 63 -6.44 5.44 -9.46
N GLN A 64 -5.57 4.73 -8.78
CA GLN A 64 -4.97 5.17 -7.52
C GLN A 64 -3.47 4.95 -7.59
N THR A 65 -2.72 5.94 -7.17
CA THR A 65 -1.27 5.85 -7.01
C THR A 65 -0.91 6.33 -5.62
N GLY A 66 0.27 5.98 -5.16
CA GLY A 66 0.67 6.49 -3.86
C GLY A 66 1.95 5.90 -3.32
N TYR A 67 2.09 6.08 -2.02
CA TYR A 67 3.27 5.70 -1.26
C TYR A 67 2.86 4.90 -0.04
N PHE A 68 3.73 4.00 0.40
CA PHE A 68 3.50 3.28 1.65
C PHE A 68 4.78 3.22 2.45
N ASN A 69 4.65 3.03 3.77
CA ASN A 69 5.75 2.60 4.59
C ASN A 69 5.28 1.58 5.61
N ASN A 70 6.20 0.70 6.02
CA ASN A 70 5.96 -0.24 7.11
C ASN A 70 6.98 0.03 8.19
N VAL A 71 6.52 0.05 9.45
CA VAL A 71 7.40 0.06 10.61
C VAL A 71 7.36 -1.33 11.19
N HIS A 72 8.49 -2.03 11.13
CA HIS A 72 8.60 -3.42 11.59
C HIS A 72 8.76 -3.49 13.09
N ARG A 73 8.56 -4.68 13.66
CA ARG A 73 8.68 -4.87 15.12
C ARG A 73 10.07 -4.53 15.63
N ASP A 74 11.09 -4.69 14.81
CA ASP A 74 12.47 -4.33 15.17
C ASP A 74 12.78 -2.84 15.00
N GLN A 75 11.76 -2.03 14.71
CA GLN A 75 11.82 -0.59 14.51
C GLN A 75 12.47 -0.17 13.17
N GLY A 76 12.90 -1.12 12.36
CA GLY A 76 13.31 -0.84 11.00
C GLY A 76 12.10 -0.52 10.13
N ARG A 77 12.33 0.21 9.05
CA ARG A 77 11.26 0.64 8.15
C ARG A 77 11.58 0.25 6.72
N ASP A 78 10.53 -0.02 5.96
CA ASP A 78 10.62 -0.06 4.51
C ASP A 78 9.58 0.87 3.91
N TRP A 79 9.76 1.25 2.67
CA TRP A 79 8.82 2.12 1.96
C TRP A 79 8.85 1.82 0.47
N GLY A 80 7.82 2.31 -0.20
CA GLY A 80 7.72 2.12 -1.63
C GLY A 80 6.56 2.88 -2.23
N THR A 81 6.25 2.53 -3.45
CA THR A 81 5.18 3.13 -4.24
C THR A 81 4.19 2.06 -4.69
N PHE A 82 3.00 2.50 -5.04
CA PHE A 82 2.01 1.61 -5.61
C PHE A 82 1.17 2.33 -6.66
N GLU A 83 0.58 1.53 -7.54
CA GLU A 83 -0.38 2.03 -8.53
C GLU A 83 -1.40 0.94 -8.81
N GLY A 84 -2.62 1.33 -9.06
CA GLY A 84 -3.68 0.37 -9.33
C GLY A 84 -4.87 1.00 -10.03
N THR A 85 -5.79 0.13 -10.42
CA THR A 85 -7.05 0.47 -11.05
C THR A 85 -8.15 0.43 -10.00
N VAL A 86 -9.02 1.42 -10.01
CA VAL A 86 -10.16 1.51 -9.10
C VAL A 86 -11.42 1.10 -9.83
N THR A 87 -12.12 0.11 -9.29
CA THR A 87 -13.36 -0.41 -9.87
C THR A 87 -14.46 -0.42 -8.81
N PRO A 88 -15.62 0.19 -9.08
CA PRO A 88 -16.75 0.13 -8.16
C PRO A 88 -17.41 -1.25 -8.19
N THR A 89 -17.80 -1.75 -7.01
CA THR A 89 -18.53 -3.00 -6.86
C THR A 89 -19.64 -2.81 -5.84
N PRO A 90 -20.61 -3.76 -5.76
CA PRO A 90 -21.62 -3.68 -4.71
C PRO A 90 -21.07 -3.67 -3.29
N ALA A 91 -19.88 -4.26 -3.08
CA ALA A 91 -19.25 -4.30 -1.77
C ALA A 91 -18.41 -3.05 -1.46
N GLY A 92 -18.17 -2.20 -2.43
CA GLY A 92 -17.35 -1.00 -2.31
C GLY A 92 -16.36 -0.87 -3.45
N LEU A 93 -15.46 0.11 -3.35
CA LEU A 93 -14.43 0.30 -4.37
C LEU A 93 -13.32 -0.73 -4.17
N ILE A 94 -12.88 -1.35 -5.26
CA ILE A 94 -11.75 -2.25 -5.27
C ILE A 94 -10.59 -1.60 -5.99
N VAL A 95 -9.42 -1.58 -5.36
CA VAL A 95 -8.18 -1.12 -5.98
C VAL A 95 -7.27 -2.32 -6.15
N GLU A 96 -6.88 -2.59 -7.38
CA GLU A 96 -5.98 -3.70 -7.69
C GLU A 96 -4.80 -3.19 -8.49
N GLY A 97 -3.60 -3.62 -8.14
CA GLY A 97 -2.43 -3.15 -8.84
C GLY A 97 -1.14 -3.74 -8.33
N LYS A 98 -0.09 -2.95 -8.46
CA LYS A 98 1.28 -3.36 -8.18
C LYS A 98 1.91 -2.41 -7.17
N TYR A 99 2.79 -2.96 -6.34
CA TYR A 99 3.62 -2.17 -5.44
C TYR A 99 5.09 -2.51 -5.66
N THR A 100 5.95 -1.54 -5.34
CA THR A 100 7.40 -1.68 -5.49
C THR A 100 8.07 -1.12 -4.25
N PHE A 101 8.96 -1.89 -3.65
CA PHE A 101 9.81 -1.38 -2.58
C PHE A 101 10.86 -0.46 -3.20
N THR A 102 11.01 0.73 -2.65
CA THR A 102 11.99 1.71 -3.13
C THR A 102 13.11 1.96 -2.11
N GLY A 103 12.98 1.43 -0.90
CA GLY A 103 14.05 1.55 0.07
C GLY A 103 13.60 1.15 1.46
N GLY A 104 14.49 1.41 2.40
CA GLY A 104 14.26 1.15 3.80
C GLY A 104 15.45 1.59 4.63
N ASP A 105 15.35 1.45 5.94
CA ASP A 105 16.45 1.75 6.84
C ASP A 105 16.77 0.51 7.68
N SER A 106 17.82 0.60 8.51
CA SER A 106 18.30 -0.51 9.30
C SER A 106 18.58 -1.72 8.40
N LYS A 107 18.11 -2.91 8.75
CA LYS A 107 18.35 -4.09 7.91
C LYS A 107 17.57 -4.10 6.60
N TYR A 108 16.64 -3.16 6.43
CA TYR A 108 15.87 -3.02 5.18
C TYR A 108 16.50 -2.06 4.19
N GLN A 109 17.63 -1.50 4.53
CA GLN A 109 18.37 -0.63 3.63
C GLN A 109 18.71 -1.39 2.34
N GLY A 110 18.35 -0.80 1.19
CA GLY A 110 18.60 -1.44 -0.10
C GLY A 110 17.57 -2.52 -0.47
N LEU A 111 16.48 -2.62 0.29
CA LEU A 111 15.40 -3.55 -0.02
C LEU A 111 14.87 -3.31 -1.43
N THR A 112 14.72 -4.38 -2.20
CA THR A 112 14.13 -4.35 -3.53
C THR A 112 13.04 -5.41 -3.62
N GLY A 113 12.22 -5.29 -4.65
CA GLY A 113 11.13 -6.22 -4.91
C GLY A 113 9.80 -5.52 -4.96
N GLY A 114 8.75 -6.31 -4.89
CA GLY A 114 7.39 -5.83 -4.97
C GLY A 114 6.45 -6.95 -5.32
N GLY A 115 5.24 -6.60 -5.72
CA GLY A 115 4.24 -7.58 -6.07
C GLY A 115 2.92 -6.95 -6.45
N THR A 116 1.84 -7.65 -6.13
CA THR A 116 0.49 -7.22 -6.43
C THR A 116 -0.31 -7.07 -5.15
N PHE A 117 -1.35 -6.24 -5.22
CA PHE A 117 -2.21 -6.02 -4.08
C PHE A 117 -3.66 -5.86 -4.52
N ARG A 118 -4.55 -6.04 -3.56
CA ARG A 118 -5.97 -5.78 -3.73
C ARG A 118 -6.50 -5.15 -2.46
N ILE A 119 -7.16 -4.01 -2.60
CA ILE A 119 -7.74 -3.26 -1.48
C ILE A 119 -9.25 -3.14 -1.73
N LEU A 120 -10.05 -3.46 -0.72
CA LEU A 120 -11.48 -3.20 -0.73
C LEU A 120 -11.77 -2.08 0.25
N ALA A 121 -12.31 -0.97 -0.24
CA ALA A 121 -12.81 0.10 0.61
C ALA A 121 -14.21 -0.31 1.08
N LYS A 122 -14.29 -0.87 2.28
CA LYS A 122 -15.53 -1.42 2.84
C LYS A 122 -16.53 -0.35 3.22
N SER A 123 -16.01 0.80 3.65
CA SER A 123 -16.81 1.94 4.11
C SER A 123 -16.00 3.21 3.92
N GLU A 124 -16.54 4.33 4.36
CA GLU A 124 -15.81 5.61 4.30
C GLU A 124 -14.65 5.68 5.28
N THR A 125 -14.54 4.72 6.19
CA THR A 125 -13.53 4.75 7.25
C THR A 125 -12.62 3.54 7.28
N GLU A 126 -12.96 2.45 6.57
CA GLU A 126 -12.22 1.20 6.70
C GLU A 126 -11.93 0.55 5.35
N VAL A 127 -10.75 -0.05 5.26
CA VAL A 127 -10.32 -0.83 4.09
C VAL A 127 -9.83 -2.20 4.55
N GLU A 128 -9.90 -3.18 3.64
CA GLU A 128 -9.26 -4.48 3.80
C GLU A 128 -8.34 -4.70 2.61
N ALA A 129 -7.14 -5.20 2.87
CA ALA A 129 -6.15 -5.39 1.82
C ALA A 129 -5.48 -6.75 1.94
N THR A 130 -5.14 -7.30 0.77
CA THR A 130 -4.27 -8.47 0.66
C THR A 130 -3.17 -8.15 -0.35
N TRP A 131 -2.01 -8.75 -0.15
CA TRP A 131 -0.88 -8.53 -1.05
C TRP A 131 0.02 -9.74 -1.10
N THR A 132 0.68 -9.92 -2.25
CA THR A 132 1.68 -10.97 -2.45
C THR A 132 2.83 -10.39 -3.25
N GLY A 133 4.00 -10.98 -3.10
CA GLY A 133 5.15 -10.52 -3.86
C GLY A 133 6.42 -11.27 -3.49
N SER A 134 7.52 -10.61 -3.73
CA SER A 134 8.85 -11.10 -3.39
C SER A 134 9.74 -9.92 -3.03
N TYR A 135 10.81 -10.21 -2.32
CA TYR A 135 11.74 -9.17 -1.91
C TYR A 135 13.16 -9.72 -1.84
N GLU A 136 14.12 -8.79 -1.81
CA GLU A 136 15.51 -9.12 -1.61
C GLU A 136 16.15 -8.06 -0.73
N LEU A 137 16.83 -8.50 0.32
CA LEU A 137 17.63 -7.62 1.16
C LEU A 137 19.00 -7.44 0.53
N ALA A 138 19.60 -6.28 0.72
CA ALA A 138 20.88 -5.96 0.10
C ALA A 138 21.99 -6.88 0.60
N LYS A 139 22.59 -7.65 -0.31
CA LYS A 139 23.66 -8.59 0.03
C LYS A 139 24.91 -7.89 0.55
N ALA A 140 25.13 -6.66 0.08
CA ALA A 140 26.30 -5.89 0.50
C ALA A 140 26.34 -5.66 2.01
N GLN A 141 25.17 -5.57 2.65
CA GLN A 141 25.10 -5.42 4.11
C GLN A 141 25.50 -6.71 4.81
N ALA A 142 25.01 -7.84 4.34
CA ALA A 142 25.37 -9.14 4.89
C ALA A 142 26.84 -9.43 4.68
N GLY A 143 27.40 -9.05 3.53
CA GLY A 143 28.78 -9.31 3.19
C GLY A 143 29.80 -8.47 3.94
N LYS A 144 29.37 -7.45 4.66
CA LYS A 144 30.27 -6.59 5.44
C LYS A 144 30.52 -7.08 6.85
N LEU A 145 29.91 -8.14 7.20
CA LEU A 145 30.08 -8.75 8.53
C LEU A 145 31.34 -9.60 8.69
#